data_da4d785c1a45cde21a5b57a3fe1133d0
#
_entry.id   da4d785c1a45cde21a5b57a3fe1133d0
#
_cell.length_a   1.000
_cell.length_b   1.000
_cell.length_c   1.000
_cell.angle_alpha   90.00
_cell.angle_beta   90.00
_cell.angle_gamma   90.00
#
_symmetry.space_group_name_H-M   'P 1'
#
loop_
_entity.id
_entity.type
_entity.pdbx_description
1 polymer ?
#
loop_
_entity_poly.entity_id
_entity_poly.type
_entity_poly.pdbx_seq_one_letter_code
_entity_poly.pdbx_strand_id
1 'polypeptide(L)'
;MSSAELSRAFPPQEDPLDAIVTALTATTGRWRDTYTDEDYAKARSLMCEFGIEYLEGKMMFKLSEGERTRVLICRALMADPDLLILDEPTTGLDLGGREIALRALSRVGAEQSDRAVVLVTHRLEEIPQGFDHVAIMGRITGSEADAYAANVAGNDPAPGTIVYSGDLEHGFTSERLSEVFGLELEVTHANGRWSAYAR
;
A
#
# COMPACT_ATOMS: atom_id res chain seq x y z
N MET A 1 7.41 8.30 -6.47
CA MET A 1 7.24 7.62 -7.78
C MET A 1 6.11 6.63 -7.60
N SER A 2 5.06 6.71 -8.41
CA SER A 2 3.94 5.77 -8.31
C SER A 2 4.36 4.35 -8.70
N SER A 3 3.63 3.32 -8.23
CA SER A 3 3.93 1.92 -8.60
C SER A 3 3.90 1.71 -10.13
N ALA A 4 3.04 2.43 -10.83
CA ALA A 4 2.95 2.40 -12.29
C ALA A 4 4.17 3.01 -13.00
N GLU A 5 4.75 4.10 -12.47
CA GLU A 5 5.97 4.69 -12.99
C GLU A 5 7.18 3.81 -12.74
N LEU A 6 7.31 3.28 -11.53
CA LEU A 6 8.37 2.34 -11.17
C LEU A 6 8.32 1.08 -12.06
N SER A 7 7.11 0.56 -12.29
CA SER A 7 6.91 -0.60 -13.15
C SER A 7 7.41 -0.40 -14.58
N ARG A 8 7.28 0.82 -15.12
CA ARG A 8 7.75 1.18 -16.48
C ARG A 8 9.26 1.40 -16.55
N ALA A 9 9.92 1.57 -15.42
CA ALA A 9 11.36 1.79 -15.37
C ALA A 9 12.18 0.51 -15.55
N PHE A 10 11.57 -0.68 -15.42
CA PHE A 10 12.25 -1.95 -15.65
C PHE A 10 12.37 -2.27 -17.13
N PRO A 11 13.47 -2.93 -17.55
CA PRO A 11 13.56 -3.51 -18.88
C PRO A 11 12.37 -4.46 -19.11
N PRO A 12 11.69 -4.37 -20.27
CA PRO A 12 10.50 -5.20 -20.51
C PRO A 12 10.75 -6.70 -20.39
N GLN A 13 11.95 -7.15 -20.69
CA GLN A 13 12.37 -8.57 -20.67
C GLN A 13 12.96 -9.00 -19.33
N GLU A 14 13.04 -8.11 -18.34
CA GLU A 14 13.57 -8.44 -17.02
C GLU A 14 12.76 -9.57 -16.37
N ASP A 15 13.46 -10.49 -15.70
CA ASP A 15 12.83 -11.51 -14.87
C ASP A 15 12.27 -10.86 -13.59
N PRO A 16 11.05 -11.18 -13.14
CA PRO A 16 10.52 -10.72 -11.87
C PRO A 16 11.44 -10.97 -10.67
N LEU A 17 12.12 -12.11 -10.64
CA LEU A 17 13.08 -12.44 -9.60
C LEU A 17 14.27 -11.47 -9.61
N ASP A 18 14.84 -11.20 -10.79
CA ASP A 18 15.92 -10.21 -10.96
C ASP A 18 15.42 -8.79 -10.60
N ALA A 19 14.20 -8.43 -11.01
CA ALA A 19 13.59 -7.15 -10.63
C ALA A 19 13.50 -6.96 -9.11
N ILE A 20 13.25 -8.03 -8.35
CA ILE A 20 13.20 -7.98 -6.88
C ILE A 20 14.61 -7.81 -6.31
N VAL A 21 15.56 -8.64 -6.73
CA VAL A 21 16.95 -8.64 -6.21
C VAL A 21 17.65 -7.30 -6.46
N THR A 22 17.39 -6.65 -7.60
CA THR A 22 17.97 -5.34 -7.93
C THR A 22 17.59 -4.20 -6.98
N ALA A 23 16.68 -4.44 -6.02
CA ALA A 23 16.41 -3.51 -4.93
C ALA A 23 17.66 -3.25 -4.07
N LEU A 24 18.52 -4.26 -3.88
CA LEU A 24 19.72 -4.17 -3.05
C LEU A 24 20.74 -3.15 -3.58
N THR A 25 20.74 -2.91 -4.87
CA THR A 25 21.61 -1.93 -5.52
C THR A 25 20.87 -0.68 -5.99
N ALA A 26 19.57 -0.57 -5.64
CA ALA A 26 18.68 0.52 -6.05
C ALA A 26 18.62 0.73 -7.58
N THR A 27 18.83 -0.32 -8.38
CA THR A 27 18.75 -0.28 -9.85
C THR A 27 17.44 -0.86 -10.35
N THR A 28 17.03 -0.50 -11.58
CA THR A 28 15.78 -0.99 -12.21
C THR A 28 16.03 -2.09 -13.24
N GLY A 29 17.16 -2.79 -13.15
CA GLY A 29 17.49 -3.90 -14.04
C GLY A 29 18.84 -4.49 -13.66
N ARG A 30 19.02 -5.77 -13.98
CA ARG A 30 20.28 -6.46 -13.75
C ARG A 30 21.30 -6.09 -14.83
N TRP A 31 22.12 -5.09 -14.56
CA TRP A 31 23.12 -4.62 -15.51
C TRP A 31 24.47 -5.34 -15.39
N ARG A 32 25.26 -5.01 -14.36
CA ARG A 32 26.59 -5.57 -14.08
C ARG A 32 26.72 -6.05 -12.65
N ASP A 33 25.66 -5.86 -11.86
CA ASP A 33 25.64 -6.23 -10.45
C ASP A 33 25.59 -7.75 -10.31
N THR A 34 26.29 -8.26 -9.30
CA THR A 34 26.28 -9.67 -8.94
C THR A 34 25.59 -9.80 -7.60
N TYR A 35 24.66 -10.72 -7.51
CA TYR A 35 23.91 -11.05 -6.29
C TYR A 35 24.27 -12.46 -5.85
N THR A 36 24.19 -12.70 -4.56
CA THR A 36 24.54 -14.00 -3.97
C THR A 36 23.35 -14.98 -4.09
N ASP A 37 23.63 -16.25 -3.86
CA ASP A 37 22.56 -17.27 -3.79
C ASP A 37 21.61 -16.99 -2.62
N GLU A 38 22.09 -16.37 -1.54
CA GLU A 38 21.29 -15.95 -0.39
C GLU A 38 20.33 -14.82 -0.75
N ASP A 39 20.77 -13.85 -1.55
CA ASP A 39 19.91 -12.78 -2.07
C ASP A 39 18.76 -13.35 -2.91
N TYR A 40 19.08 -14.27 -3.78
CA TYR A 40 18.06 -14.96 -4.60
C TYR A 40 17.14 -15.84 -3.76
N ALA A 41 17.65 -16.51 -2.73
CA ALA A 41 16.82 -17.28 -1.80
C ALA A 41 15.83 -16.39 -1.04
N LYS A 42 16.27 -15.21 -0.56
CA LYS A 42 15.41 -14.22 0.07
C LYS A 42 14.33 -13.72 -0.90
N ALA A 43 14.70 -13.39 -2.13
CA ALA A 43 13.76 -12.93 -3.15
C ALA A 43 12.69 -14.01 -3.46
N ARG A 44 13.08 -15.28 -3.59
CA ARG A 44 12.12 -16.39 -3.79
C ARG A 44 11.19 -16.58 -2.57
N SER A 45 11.71 -16.42 -1.35
CA SER A 45 10.87 -16.48 -0.15
C SER A 45 9.78 -15.40 -0.19
N LEU A 46 10.15 -14.16 -0.52
CA LEU A 46 9.18 -13.07 -0.71
C LEU A 46 8.16 -13.40 -1.82
N MET A 47 8.63 -13.92 -2.96
CA MET A 47 7.71 -14.32 -4.03
C MET A 47 6.71 -15.39 -3.58
N CYS A 48 7.16 -16.36 -2.77
CA CYS A 48 6.30 -17.40 -2.21
C CYS A 48 5.26 -16.81 -1.24
N GLU A 49 5.67 -15.89 -0.34
CA GLU A 49 4.76 -15.23 0.61
C GLU A 49 3.65 -14.45 -0.09
N PHE A 50 3.99 -13.83 -1.23
CA PHE A 50 3.03 -13.08 -2.05
C PHE A 50 2.36 -13.92 -3.15
N GLY A 51 2.57 -15.25 -3.16
CA GLY A 51 1.94 -16.20 -4.08
C GLY A 51 2.25 -15.91 -5.54
N ILE A 52 3.49 -15.54 -5.85
CA ILE A 52 3.96 -15.21 -7.20
C ILE A 52 5.22 -15.97 -7.61
N GLU A 53 5.60 -17.04 -6.92
CA GLU A 53 6.75 -17.90 -7.23
C GLU A 53 6.72 -18.44 -8.67
N TYR A 54 5.53 -18.64 -9.22
CA TYR A 54 5.32 -19.09 -10.60
C TYR A 54 5.70 -18.06 -11.66
N LEU A 55 6.11 -16.85 -11.25
CA LEU A 55 6.56 -15.78 -12.15
C LEU A 55 8.06 -15.84 -12.44
N GLU A 56 8.84 -16.61 -11.68
CA GLU A 56 10.27 -16.81 -11.98
C GLU A 56 10.43 -17.37 -13.41
N GLY A 57 11.34 -16.79 -14.17
CA GLY A 57 11.56 -17.12 -15.57
C GLY A 57 10.57 -16.47 -16.56
N LYS A 58 9.62 -15.67 -16.09
CA LYS A 58 8.75 -14.87 -16.95
C LYS A 58 9.40 -13.52 -17.26
N MET A 59 8.70 -12.69 -18.01
CA MET A 59 9.15 -11.35 -18.38
C MET A 59 8.19 -10.32 -17.77
N MET A 60 8.73 -9.24 -17.19
CA MET A 60 7.94 -8.17 -16.56
C MET A 60 6.82 -7.63 -17.45
N PHE A 61 7.03 -7.48 -18.76
CA PHE A 61 6.00 -6.95 -19.66
C PHE A 61 4.81 -7.90 -19.87
N LYS A 62 4.94 -9.20 -19.58
CA LYS A 62 3.87 -10.20 -19.70
C LYS A 62 3.00 -10.33 -18.47
N LEU A 63 3.38 -9.68 -17.38
CA LEU A 63 2.65 -9.74 -16.12
C LEU A 63 1.36 -8.93 -16.19
N SER A 64 0.31 -9.45 -15.58
CA SER A 64 -0.88 -8.65 -15.23
C SER A 64 -0.50 -7.52 -14.28
N GLU A 65 -1.35 -6.51 -14.16
CA GLU A 65 -1.13 -5.40 -13.24
C GLU A 65 -1.00 -5.89 -11.79
N GLY A 66 -1.85 -6.82 -11.37
CA GLY A 66 -1.80 -7.40 -10.03
C GLY A 66 -0.55 -8.24 -9.75
N GLU A 67 -0.06 -9.02 -10.73
CA GLU A 67 1.21 -9.73 -10.61
C GLU A 67 2.38 -8.75 -10.46
N ARG A 68 2.38 -7.72 -11.29
CA ARG A 68 3.41 -6.66 -11.28
C ARG A 68 3.42 -5.90 -9.95
N THR A 69 2.26 -5.55 -9.43
CA THR A 69 2.13 -4.89 -8.12
C THR A 69 2.74 -5.74 -7.01
N ARG A 70 2.46 -7.04 -6.97
CA ARG A 70 3.06 -7.95 -5.97
C ARG A 70 4.56 -8.08 -6.11
N VAL A 71 5.10 -8.11 -7.32
CA VAL A 71 6.56 -8.06 -7.58
C VAL A 71 7.16 -6.77 -7.00
N LEU A 72 6.51 -5.63 -7.18
CA LEU A 72 7.00 -4.35 -6.65
C LEU A 72 6.94 -4.27 -5.11
N ILE A 73 5.94 -4.90 -4.48
CA ILE A 73 5.90 -5.02 -3.02
C ILE A 73 7.06 -5.91 -2.53
N CYS A 74 7.26 -7.08 -3.13
CA CYS A 74 8.41 -7.94 -2.80
C CYS A 74 9.74 -7.18 -2.97
N ARG A 75 9.87 -6.40 -4.05
CA ARG A 75 11.04 -5.55 -4.27
C ARG A 75 11.24 -4.52 -3.16
N ALA A 76 10.18 -3.86 -2.70
CA ALA A 76 10.27 -2.90 -1.61
C ALA A 76 10.71 -3.55 -0.29
N LEU A 77 10.28 -4.78 -0.04
CA LEU A 77 10.65 -5.58 1.13
C LEU A 77 12.07 -6.17 1.02
N MET A 78 12.57 -6.41 -0.19
CA MET A 78 13.89 -7.00 -0.42
C MET A 78 15.02 -6.18 0.20
N ALA A 79 14.89 -4.84 0.17
CA ALA A 79 15.88 -3.91 0.71
C ALA A 79 15.88 -3.83 2.25
N ASP A 80 14.95 -4.52 2.92
CA ASP A 80 14.79 -4.52 4.39
C ASP A 80 14.72 -3.11 5.01
N PRO A 81 13.78 -2.26 4.56
CA PRO A 81 13.72 -0.86 4.97
C PRO A 81 13.19 -0.70 6.40
N ASP A 82 13.71 0.27 7.15
CA ASP A 82 13.16 0.69 8.45
C ASP A 82 11.77 1.33 8.33
N LEU A 83 11.50 1.98 7.18
CA LEU A 83 10.22 2.59 6.85
C LEU A 83 9.73 2.08 5.48
N LEU A 84 8.60 1.40 5.47
CA LEU A 84 7.92 0.96 4.26
C LEU A 84 6.66 1.81 4.05
N ILE A 85 6.58 2.51 2.93
CA ILE A 85 5.39 3.27 2.54
C ILE A 85 4.77 2.62 1.30
N LEU A 86 3.52 2.20 1.40
CA LEU A 86 2.75 1.59 0.35
C LEU A 86 1.53 2.46 0.03
N ASP A 87 1.47 2.95 -1.19
CA ASP A 87 0.38 3.78 -1.69
C ASP A 87 -0.55 2.93 -2.57
N GLU A 88 -1.75 2.66 -2.07
CA GLU A 88 -2.77 1.82 -2.70
C GLU A 88 -2.25 0.47 -3.25
N PRO A 89 -1.53 -0.33 -2.44
CA PRO A 89 -0.79 -1.49 -2.94
C PRO A 89 -1.69 -2.64 -3.41
N THR A 90 -2.98 -2.56 -3.21
CA THR A 90 -3.96 -3.58 -3.60
C THR A 90 -4.77 -3.18 -4.83
N THR A 91 -4.56 -1.97 -5.35
CA THR A 91 -5.22 -1.51 -6.58
C THR A 91 -4.83 -2.39 -7.76
N GLY A 92 -5.82 -2.80 -8.54
CA GLY A 92 -5.63 -3.70 -9.70
C GLY A 92 -5.50 -5.19 -9.34
N LEU A 93 -5.55 -5.56 -8.06
CA LEU A 93 -5.61 -6.96 -7.64
C LEU A 93 -7.05 -7.51 -7.71
N ASP A 94 -7.17 -8.75 -8.14
CA ASP A 94 -8.40 -9.52 -7.92
C ASP A 94 -8.57 -9.87 -6.44
N LEU A 95 -9.71 -10.42 -6.08
CA LEU A 95 -9.99 -10.79 -4.68
C LEU A 95 -8.94 -11.72 -4.09
N GLY A 96 -8.50 -12.74 -4.83
CA GLY A 96 -7.51 -13.71 -4.34
C GLY A 96 -6.15 -13.08 -4.13
N GLY A 97 -5.66 -12.32 -5.11
CA GLY A 97 -4.39 -11.60 -5.04
C GLY A 97 -4.36 -10.56 -3.92
N ARG A 98 -5.49 -9.85 -3.72
CA ARG A 98 -5.65 -8.91 -2.61
C ARG A 98 -5.52 -9.60 -1.25
N GLU A 99 -6.24 -10.69 -1.03
CA GLU A 99 -6.19 -11.40 0.25
C GLU A 99 -4.81 -12.00 0.54
N ILE A 100 -4.10 -12.49 -0.48
CA ILE A 100 -2.71 -12.96 -0.33
C ILE A 100 -1.82 -11.80 0.07
N ALA A 101 -1.89 -10.66 -0.62
CA ALA A 101 -1.08 -9.48 -0.31
C ALA A 101 -1.33 -8.95 1.10
N LEU A 102 -2.60 -8.85 1.53
CA LEU A 102 -2.96 -8.38 2.87
C LEU A 102 -2.46 -9.32 3.97
N ARG A 103 -2.51 -10.64 3.77
CA ARG A 103 -1.94 -11.62 4.71
C ARG A 103 -0.42 -11.49 4.81
N ALA A 104 0.26 -11.31 3.69
CA ALA A 104 1.71 -11.11 3.69
C ALA A 104 2.09 -9.80 4.39
N LEU A 105 1.39 -8.70 4.13
CA LEU A 105 1.62 -7.42 4.80
C LEU A 105 1.32 -7.47 6.31
N SER A 106 0.32 -8.25 6.75
CA SER A 106 0.07 -8.47 8.18
C SER A 106 1.25 -9.14 8.89
N ARG A 107 1.94 -10.07 8.22
CA ARG A 107 3.13 -10.73 8.77
C ARG A 107 4.32 -9.77 8.85
N VAL A 108 4.54 -8.98 7.80
CA VAL A 108 5.62 -7.97 7.77
C VAL A 108 5.54 -7.01 8.95
N GLY A 109 4.32 -6.57 9.32
CA GLY A 109 4.11 -5.71 10.49
C GLY A 109 4.31 -6.43 11.83
N ALA A 110 4.05 -7.75 11.89
CA ALA A 110 4.14 -8.53 13.14
C ALA A 110 5.55 -9.07 13.43
N GLU A 111 6.32 -9.41 12.40
CA GLU A 111 7.60 -10.12 12.55
C GLU A 111 8.80 -9.19 12.81
N GLN A 112 8.70 -7.92 12.48
CA GLN A 112 9.77 -6.94 12.66
C GLN A 112 9.29 -5.75 13.47
N SER A 113 9.50 -5.81 14.79
CA SER A 113 9.07 -4.77 15.73
C SER A 113 9.69 -3.39 15.48
N ASP A 114 10.78 -3.30 14.73
CA ASP A 114 11.52 -2.07 14.51
C ASP A 114 11.18 -1.41 13.16
N ARG A 115 10.36 -2.06 12.31
CA ARG A 115 9.93 -1.51 11.02
C ARG A 115 8.63 -0.73 11.15
N ALA A 116 8.63 0.51 10.67
CA ALA A 116 7.40 1.26 10.47
C ALA A 116 6.79 0.95 9.10
N VAL A 117 5.50 0.61 9.06
CA VAL A 117 4.75 0.38 7.83
C VAL A 117 3.63 1.42 7.72
N VAL A 118 3.65 2.19 6.66
CA VAL A 118 2.59 3.16 6.32
C VAL A 118 1.85 2.67 5.10
N LEU A 119 0.56 2.42 5.26
CA LEU A 119 -0.35 2.05 4.18
C LEU A 119 -1.26 3.23 3.87
N VAL A 120 -1.23 3.72 2.63
CA VAL A 120 -2.21 4.69 2.13
C VAL A 120 -3.27 3.94 1.36
N THR A 121 -4.53 4.07 1.77
CA THR A 121 -5.67 3.46 1.08
C THR A 121 -6.93 4.29 1.30
N HIS A 122 -7.88 4.19 0.38
CA HIS A 122 -9.21 4.76 0.50
C HIS A 122 -10.28 3.68 0.81
N ARG A 123 -9.85 2.45 1.12
CA ARG A 123 -10.72 1.29 1.38
C ARG A 123 -10.40 0.66 2.72
N LEU A 124 -11.38 0.63 3.61
CA LEU A 124 -11.22 0.06 4.94
C LEU A 124 -10.91 -1.44 4.90
N GLU A 125 -11.53 -2.16 3.96
CA GLU A 125 -11.32 -3.60 3.79
C GLU A 125 -9.91 -3.98 3.34
N GLU A 126 -9.09 -3.01 2.94
CA GLU A 126 -7.70 -3.21 2.53
C GLU A 126 -6.68 -2.97 3.64
N ILE A 127 -7.15 -2.71 4.86
CA ILE A 127 -6.27 -2.55 6.01
C ILE A 127 -5.90 -3.94 6.54
N PRO A 128 -4.60 -4.31 6.53
CA PRO A 128 -4.15 -5.60 7.05
C PRO A 128 -4.31 -5.67 8.57
N GLN A 129 -4.41 -6.87 9.11
CA GLN A 129 -4.35 -7.07 10.56
C GLN A 129 -2.96 -6.66 11.10
N GLY A 130 -2.94 -6.12 12.31
CA GLY A 130 -1.70 -5.68 12.97
C GLY A 130 -1.37 -4.20 12.79
N PHE A 131 -2.13 -3.47 11.96
CA PHE A 131 -2.08 -2.02 11.96
C PHE A 131 -2.85 -1.49 13.18
N ASP A 132 -2.27 -0.55 13.89
CA ASP A 132 -2.79 -0.05 15.17
C ASP A 132 -3.16 1.44 15.13
N HIS A 133 -2.57 2.20 14.20
CA HIS A 133 -2.80 3.65 14.07
C HIS A 133 -3.35 4.02 12.69
N VAL A 134 -4.11 5.12 12.66
CA VAL A 134 -4.65 5.71 11.44
C VAL A 134 -4.52 7.23 11.44
N ALA A 135 -4.23 7.80 10.28
CA ALA A 135 -4.43 9.21 10.00
C ALA A 135 -5.52 9.33 8.94
N ILE A 136 -6.65 9.95 9.31
CA ILE A 136 -7.77 10.15 8.39
C ILE A 136 -7.64 11.53 7.75
N MET A 137 -7.60 11.55 6.42
CA MET A 137 -7.58 12.77 5.63
C MET A 137 -9.00 13.20 5.30
N GLY A 138 -9.29 14.47 5.51
CA GLY A 138 -10.57 15.09 5.17
C GLY A 138 -10.37 16.50 4.66
N ARG A 139 -11.45 17.23 4.47
CA ARG A 139 -11.40 18.67 4.17
C ARG A 139 -11.61 19.46 5.45
N ILE A 140 -11.02 20.63 5.52
CA ILE A 140 -11.37 21.58 6.59
C ILE A 140 -12.85 21.94 6.46
N THR A 141 -13.54 22.08 7.60
CA THR A 141 -14.97 22.37 7.69
C THR A 141 -15.23 23.54 8.64
N GLY A 142 -16.46 24.06 8.67
CA GLY A 142 -16.87 25.12 9.57
C GLY A 142 -16.12 26.44 9.35
N SER A 143 -15.83 27.15 10.42
CA SER A 143 -15.20 28.48 10.39
C SER A 143 -13.83 28.54 9.70
N GLU A 144 -13.08 27.43 9.70
CA GLU A 144 -11.79 27.36 8.99
C GLU A 144 -12.00 27.29 7.47
N ALA A 145 -13.01 26.56 6.99
CA ALA A 145 -13.36 26.52 5.59
C ALA A 145 -13.91 27.88 5.11
N ASP A 146 -14.70 28.56 5.92
CA ASP A 146 -15.22 29.90 5.63
C ASP A 146 -14.07 30.92 5.56
N ALA A 147 -13.12 30.86 6.49
CA ALA A 147 -11.93 31.71 6.48
C ALA A 147 -11.05 31.46 5.26
N TYR A 148 -10.91 30.20 4.84
CA TYR A 148 -10.18 29.84 3.62
C TYR A 148 -10.88 30.41 2.38
N ALA A 149 -12.18 30.17 2.25
CA ALA A 149 -12.99 30.64 1.11
C ALA A 149 -12.99 32.18 0.97
N ALA A 150 -12.93 32.90 2.11
CA ALA A 150 -12.84 34.38 2.11
C ALA A 150 -11.49 34.91 1.60
N ASN A 151 -10.43 34.10 1.65
CA ASN A 151 -9.07 34.52 1.27
C ASN A 151 -8.61 33.99 -0.10
N VAL A 152 -9.37 33.11 -0.73
CA VAL A 152 -9.04 32.51 -2.03
C VAL A 152 -9.96 33.07 -3.11
N ALA A 153 -9.36 33.68 -4.14
CA ALA A 153 -10.11 34.15 -5.31
C ALA A 153 -10.42 32.93 -6.21
N GLY A 154 -11.63 32.42 -6.12
CA GLY A 154 -12.11 31.31 -6.96
C GLY A 154 -12.96 30.30 -6.21
N ASN A 155 -13.46 29.32 -6.94
CA ASN A 155 -14.24 28.19 -6.41
C ASN A 155 -13.35 26.99 -6.04
N ASP A 156 -12.11 27.23 -5.62
CA ASP A 156 -11.21 26.14 -5.23
C ASP A 156 -11.71 25.44 -3.97
N PRO A 157 -11.75 24.11 -3.98
CA PRO A 157 -12.20 23.36 -2.82
C PRO A 157 -11.28 23.58 -1.63
N ALA A 158 -11.83 23.56 -0.42
CA ALA A 158 -11.06 23.64 0.81
C ALA A 158 -9.92 22.59 0.83
N PRO A 159 -8.74 22.93 1.32
CA PRO A 159 -7.59 22.03 1.34
C PRO A 159 -7.85 20.79 2.18
N GLY A 160 -7.19 19.69 1.82
CA GLY A 160 -7.14 18.48 2.63
C GLY A 160 -6.33 18.72 3.91
N THR A 161 -6.80 18.13 5.00
CA THR A 161 -6.13 18.14 6.30
C THR A 161 -6.25 16.77 6.98
N ILE A 162 -5.44 16.52 8.00
CA ILE A 162 -5.64 15.36 8.88
C ILE A 162 -6.74 15.72 9.87
N VAL A 163 -7.89 15.06 9.76
CA VAL A 163 -9.05 15.29 10.64
C VAL A 163 -9.03 14.39 11.87
N TYR A 164 -8.26 13.31 11.82
CA TYR A 164 -8.01 12.42 12.95
C TYR A 164 -6.65 11.75 12.81
N SER A 165 -5.96 11.57 13.94
CA SER A 165 -4.75 10.75 14.04
C SER A 165 -4.75 10.05 15.40
N GLY A 166 -4.61 8.73 15.41
CA GLY A 166 -4.64 7.90 16.60
C GLY A 166 -4.90 6.43 16.28
N ASP A 167 -5.38 5.66 17.26
CA ASP A 167 -5.68 4.25 17.06
C ASP A 167 -6.87 4.02 16.13
N LEU A 168 -6.89 2.85 15.48
CA LEU A 168 -7.89 2.51 14.48
C LEU A 168 -9.31 2.45 15.05
N GLU A 169 -9.49 1.89 16.25
CA GLU A 169 -10.81 1.67 16.83
C GLU A 169 -11.53 2.99 17.11
N HIS A 170 -10.81 3.99 17.61
CA HIS A 170 -11.33 5.32 17.81
C HIS A 170 -11.42 6.14 16.52
N GLY A 171 -10.63 5.80 15.51
CA GLY A 171 -10.65 6.43 14.20
C GLY A 171 -11.83 5.96 13.34
N PHE A 172 -12.07 4.66 13.29
CA PHE A 172 -13.07 4.06 12.41
C PHE A 172 -14.43 3.85 13.10
N THR A 173 -15.02 4.95 13.54
CA THR A 173 -16.41 4.94 14.03
C THR A 173 -17.38 5.38 12.94
N SER A 174 -18.62 4.86 12.96
CA SER A 174 -19.67 5.25 12.02
C SER A 174 -19.91 6.76 12.03
N GLU A 175 -19.91 7.36 13.22
CA GLU A 175 -20.12 8.80 13.41
C GLU A 175 -19.02 9.62 12.72
N ARG A 176 -17.75 9.32 13.01
CA ARG A 176 -16.61 10.05 12.44
C ARG A 176 -16.53 9.93 10.94
N LEU A 177 -16.63 8.71 10.41
CA LEU A 177 -16.56 8.51 8.97
C LEU A 177 -17.76 9.12 8.24
N SER A 178 -18.96 9.10 8.87
CA SER A 178 -20.13 9.80 8.33
C SER A 178 -19.90 11.30 8.21
N GLU A 179 -19.29 11.90 9.25
CA GLU A 179 -18.94 13.32 9.23
C GLU A 179 -17.91 13.65 8.14
N VAL A 180 -16.85 12.86 8.04
CA VAL A 180 -15.76 13.07 7.06
C VAL A 180 -16.25 12.98 5.62
N PHE A 181 -17.12 11.99 5.33
CA PHE A 181 -17.60 11.74 3.98
C PHE A 181 -18.94 12.42 3.65
N GLY A 182 -19.60 13.02 4.65
CA GLY A 182 -20.92 13.66 4.46
C GLY A 182 -22.04 12.68 4.07
N LEU A 183 -21.92 11.41 4.50
CA LEU A 183 -22.85 10.32 4.21
C LEU A 183 -23.18 9.57 5.51
N GLU A 184 -24.40 9.05 5.62
CA GLU A 184 -24.70 8.14 6.74
C GLU A 184 -24.06 6.78 6.48
N LEU A 185 -22.97 6.49 7.23
CA LEU A 185 -22.18 5.29 7.10
C LEU A 185 -22.36 4.37 8.30
N GLU A 186 -22.40 3.08 8.03
CA GLU A 186 -22.23 2.03 9.03
C GLU A 186 -20.86 1.40 8.88
N VAL A 187 -20.06 1.47 9.95
CA VAL A 187 -18.73 0.86 10.01
C VAL A 187 -18.82 -0.43 10.81
N THR A 188 -18.24 -1.49 10.31
CA THR A 188 -18.18 -2.79 10.95
C THR A 188 -16.75 -3.28 11.06
N HIS A 189 -16.45 -3.95 12.19
CA HIS A 189 -15.18 -4.64 12.41
C HIS A 189 -15.48 -6.11 12.69
N ALA A 190 -15.15 -6.98 11.76
CA ALA A 190 -15.41 -8.41 11.86
C ALA A 190 -14.21 -9.23 11.37
N ASN A 191 -13.85 -10.28 12.11
CA ASN A 191 -12.73 -11.15 11.80
C ASN A 191 -11.40 -10.39 11.58
N GLY A 192 -11.17 -9.30 12.34
CA GLY A 192 -10.00 -8.45 12.21
C GLY A 192 -9.96 -7.60 10.93
N ARG A 193 -11.10 -7.38 10.28
CA ARG A 193 -11.24 -6.59 9.05
C ARG A 193 -12.27 -5.49 9.23
N TRP A 194 -11.95 -4.34 8.71
CA TRP A 194 -12.82 -3.17 8.70
C TRP A 194 -13.62 -3.13 7.40
N SER A 195 -14.86 -2.66 7.47
CA SER A 195 -15.65 -2.30 6.28
C SER A 195 -16.64 -1.19 6.61
N ALA A 196 -17.03 -0.43 5.60
CA ALA A 196 -18.04 0.62 5.71
C ALA A 196 -18.97 0.59 4.50
N TYR A 197 -20.24 0.88 4.73
CA TYR A 197 -21.26 1.02 3.69
C TYR A 197 -22.26 2.11 4.05
N ALA A 198 -22.83 2.74 3.04
CA ALA A 198 -23.88 3.73 3.23
C ALA A 198 -25.21 3.04 3.60
N ARG A 199 -25.96 3.64 4.54
CA ARG A 199 -27.32 3.23 4.89
C ARG A 199 -28.36 3.77 3.94
#